data_b6beb40d9a37002d85067e090bd99dc2
#
_entry.id   b6beb40d9a37002d85067e090bd99dc2
#
_cell.length_a   1.000
_cell.length_b   1.000
_cell.length_c   1.000
_cell.angle_alpha   90.00
_cell.angle_beta   90.00
_cell.angle_gamma   90.00
#
_symmetry.space_group_name_H-M   'P 1'
#
loop_
_entity.id
_entity.type
_entity.pdbx_description
1 polymer ?
#
loop_
_entity_poly.entity_id
_entity_poly.type
_entity_poly.pdbx_seq_one_letter_code
_entity_poly.pdbx_strand_id
1 'polypeptide(L)'
;LRRVRRELGGTYGYKRFLRDGHQTAVEDVNRLHYEPEELAQFEGIESEWPLFLAFELVTACCEERWQDARSWQDKLAALAVHRDGEALYPELYQVAADRVEAERRQPGSQPRQANSNLPLIWTQSLAWLGEMLLEGLITPEDLDPCERRHAMALGADGVLVAFAAETTSVRQALIDAGLPLDSGDGITIQPSDALAARWSSIGANPRLGLSGKPVQRIETEDTARLYRLGEQTLAFTTAVLEDGISYL
;
A
#
# COMPACT_ATOMS: atom_id res chain seq x y z
N LEU A 1 1.41 11.87 5.68
CA LEU A 1 0.19 12.23 4.94
C LEU A 1 0.00 13.75 4.78
N ARG A 2 0.04 14.61 5.81
CA ARG A 2 -0.19 16.07 5.69
C ARG A 2 0.69 16.74 4.63
N ARG A 3 1.98 16.39 4.54
CA ARG A 3 2.89 16.93 3.52
C ARG A 3 2.49 16.47 2.12
N VAL A 4 2.16 15.19 1.94
CA VAL A 4 1.70 14.65 0.66
C VAL A 4 0.44 15.38 0.17
N ARG A 5 -0.55 15.55 1.03
CA ARG A 5 -1.79 16.30 0.68
C ARG A 5 -1.50 17.73 0.25
N ARG A 6 -0.54 18.40 0.92
CA ARG A 6 -0.19 19.79 0.60
C ARG A 6 0.58 19.91 -0.71
N GLU A 7 1.52 19.00 -0.98
CA GLU A 7 2.43 19.11 -2.13
C GLU A 7 1.85 18.48 -3.41
N LEU A 8 1.06 17.40 -3.25
CA LEU A 8 0.57 16.61 -4.39
C LEU A 8 -0.95 16.69 -4.58
N GLY A 9 -1.69 17.15 -3.58
CA GLY A 9 -3.15 17.20 -3.65
C GLY A 9 -3.67 18.28 -4.61
N GLY A 10 -4.72 17.94 -5.35
CA GLY A 10 -5.45 18.83 -6.25
C GLY A 10 -6.96 18.67 -6.13
N THR A 11 -7.70 19.25 -7.05
CA THR A 11 -9.16 19.20 -7.07
C THR A 11 -9.68 17.84 -7.57
N TYR A 12 -8.95 17.22 -8.50
CA TYR A 12 -9.35 15.97 -9.18
C TYR A 12 -8.63 14.74 -8.65
N GLY A 13 -7.86 14.90 -7.57
CA GLY A 13 -7.08 13.82 -6.99
C GLY A 13 -5.69 14.28 -6.55
N TYR A 14 -4.70 13.42 -6.74
CA TYR A 14 -3.32 13.74 -6.43
C TYR A 14 -2.43 13.54 -7.65
N LYS A 15 -1.41 14.37 -7.78
CA LYS A 15 -0.25 14.07 -8.65
C LYS A 15 0.45 12.82 -8.11
N ARG A 16 0.99 11.95 -8.97
CA ARG A 16 1.81 10.84 -8.51
C ARG A 16 3.10 11.33 -7.83
N PHE A 17 3.72 12.33 -8.45
CA PHE A 17 4.90 13.05 -7.94
C PHE A 17 5.00 14.43 -8.63
N LEU A 18 5.86 15.29 -8.14
CA LEU A 18 6.09 16.61 -8.74
C LEU A 18 6.79 16.46 -10.09
N ARG A 19 6.37 17.27 -11.06
CA ARG A 19 6.87 17.26 -12.44
C ARG A 19 6.64 15.95 -13.17
N ASP A 20 5.55 15.26 -12.84
CA ASP A 20 5.10 14.08 -13.56
C ASP A 20 4.57 14.49 -14.95
N GLY A 21 5.27 14.09 -15.99
CA GLY A 21 4.88 14.39 -17.37
C GLY A 21 3.78 13.50 -17.93
N HIS A 22 3.46 12.40 -17.25
CA HIS A 22 2.58 11.36 -17.81
C HIS A 22 1.20 11.89 -18.19
N GLN A 23 0.87 11.74 -19.46
CA GLN A 23 -0.37 12.20 -20.07
C GLN A 23 -0.67 13.69 -19.85
N THR A 24 0.36 14.51 -19.64
CA THR A 24 0.19 15.95 -19.75
C THR A 24 0.10 16.35 -21.23
N ALA A 25 -0.54 17.47 -21.52
CA ALA A 25 -0.70 17.95 -22.88
C ALA A 25 0.61 18.31 -23.62
N VAL A 26 1.73 18.36 -22.89
CA VAL A 26 3.06 18.67 -23.42
C VAL A 26 4.00 17.45 -23.41
N GLU A 27 3.50 16.29 -22.99
CA GLU A 27 4.27 15.04 -23.07
C GLU A 27 4.50 14.64 -24.52
N ASP A 28 5.72 14.27 -24.85
CA ASP A 28 6.04 13.58 -26.12
C ASP A 28 5.94 12.06 -25.87
N VAL A 29 4.86 11.46 -26.32
CA VAL A 29 4.55 10.03 -26.15
C VAL A 29 5.57 9.07 -26.81
N ASN A 30 6.44 9.59 -27.67
CA ASN A 30 7.49 8.79 -28.32
C ASN A 30 8.79 8.79 -27.49
N ARG A 31 8.87 9.58 -26.44
CA ARG A 31 10.03 9.64 -25.56
C ARG A 31 9.84 8.77 -24.33
N LEU A 32 10.81 7.91 -24.06
CA LEU A 32 10.84 7.07 -22.87
C LEU A 32 11.55 7.73 -21.69
N HIS A 33 12.25 8.83 -21.92
CA HIS A 33 13.06 9.49 -20.90
C HIS A 33 13.13 11.00 -21.15
N TYR A 34 13.17 11.76 -20.06
CA TYR A 34 13.41 13.20 -20.00
C TYR A 34 14.59 13.47 -19.09
N GLU A 35 15.49 14.36 -19.49
CA GLU A 35 16.55 14.81 -18.62
C GLU A 35 15.98 15.65 -17.44
N PRO A 36 16.64 15.68 -16.26
CA PRO A 36 16.13 16.37 -15.09
C PRO A 36 15.75 17.84 -15.33
N GLU A 37 16.48 18.52 -16.18
CA GLU A 37 16.25 19.94 -16.54
C GLU A 37 14.96 20.12 -17.35
N GLU A 38 14.61 19.13 -18.16
CA GLU A 38 13.41 19.16 -18.98
C GLU A 38 12.14 18.94 -18.17
N LEU A 39 12.23 18.28 -16.99
CA LEU A 39 11.07 17.97 -16.15
C LEU A 39 10.34 19.23 -15.65
N ALA A 40 11.02 20.37 -15.62
CA ALA A 40 10.41 21.65 -15.25
C ALA A 40 9.24 22.05 -16.18
N GLN A 41 9.18 21.54 -17.42
CA GLN A 41 8.08 21.80 -18.34
C GLN A 41 6.73 21.24 -17.87
N PHE A 42 6.75 20.25 -16.98
CA PHE A 42 5.54 19.60 -16.45
C PHE A 42 5.02 20.23 -15.17
N GLU A 43 5.80 21.14 -14.57
CA GLU A 43 5.44 21.75 -13.29
C GLU A 43 4.14 22.55 -13.38
N GLY A 44 3.22 22.28 -12.47
CA GLY A 44 1.92 22.92 -12.37
C GLY A 44 0.82 22.35 -13.27
N ILE A 45 1.17 21.51 -14.25
CA ILE A 45 0.22 20.90 -15.18
C ILE A 45 0.16 19.37 -15.08
N GLU A 46 0.80 18.81 -14.06
CA GLU A 46 0.79 17.38 -13.80
C GLU A 46 -0.64 16.85 -13.72
N SER A 47 -0.87 15.65 -14.26
CA SER A 47 -2.17 14.99 -14.18
C SER A 47 -2.53 14.61 -12.75
N GLU A 48 -3.81 14.67 -12.40
CA GLU A 48 -4.33 14.32 -11.08
C GLU A 48 -5.10 13.01 -11.13
N TRP A 49 -4.81 12.12 -10.18
CA TRP A 49 -5.30 10.76 -10.12
C TRP A 49 -6.35 10.59 -9.02
N PRO A 50 -7.61 10.25 -9.36
CA PRO A 50 -8.66 9.93 -8.39
C PRO A 50 -8.32 8.76 -7.49
N LEU A 51 -7.45 7.87 -7.95
CA LEU A 51 -6.96 6.69 -7.21
C LEU A 51 -6.55 7.02 -5.77
N PHE A 52 -5.86 8.13 -5.59
CA PHE A 52 -5.37 8.50 -4.25
C PHE A 52 -6.49 8.96 -3.31
N LEU A 53 -7.61 9.47 -3.84
CA LEU A 53 -8.81 9.74 -3.03
C LEU A 53 -9.46 8.42 -2.56
N ALA A 54 -9.45 7.39 -3.39
CA ALA A 54 -9.93 6.07 -2.99
C ALA A 54 -9.03 5.44 -1.91
N PHE A 55 -7.72 5.65 -1.97
CA PHE A 55 -6.82 5.26 -0.86
C PHE A 55 -7.12 6.03 0.43
N GLU A 56 -7.38 7.34 0.35
CA GLU A 56 -7.74 8.14 1.54
C GLU A 56 -9.06 7.66 2.15
N LEU A 57 -10.05 7.31 1.31
CA LEU A 57 -11.33 6.75 1.74
C LEU A 57 -11.12 5.44 2.52
N VAL A 58 -10.46 4.46 1.92
CA VAL A 58 -10.21 3.16 2.56
C VAL A 58 -9.37 3.32 3.83
N THR A 59 -8.33 4.17 3.78
CA THR A 59 -7.50 4.46 4.96
C THR A 59 -8.33 5.07 6.09
N ALA A 60 -9.21 6.01 5.78
CA ALA A 60 -10.06 6.64 6.78
C ALA A 60 -11.05 5.63 7.41
N CYS A 61 -11.58 4.68 6.63
CA CYS A 61 -12.41 3.60 7.15
C CYS A 61 -11.60 2.68 8.10
N CYS A 62 -10.40 2.27 7.69
CA CYS A 62 -9.53 1.43 8.52
C CYS A 62 -9.06 2.13 9.82
N GLU A 63 -9.01 3.45 9.81
CA GLU A 63 -8.68 4.25 11.01
C GLU A 63 -9.94 4.72 11.77
N GLU A 64 -11.11 4.19 11.42
CA GLU A 64 -12.42 4.53 12.02
C GLU A 64 -12.76 6.03 11.99
N ARG A 65 -12.16 6.78 11.07
CA ARG A 65 -12.42 8.21 10.86
C ARG A 65 -13.61 8.40 9.92
N TRP A 66 -14.78 7.96 10.35
CA TRP A 66 -15.99 7.85 9.52
C TRP A 66 -16.43 9.16 8.86
N GLN A 67 -16.27 10.30 9.53
CA GLN A 67 -16.60 11.61 8.95
C GLN A 67 -15.65 11.97 7.81
N ASP A 68 -14.35 11.70 7.98
CA ASP A 68 -13.36 11.89 6.92
C ASP A 68 -13.64 10.94 5.76
N ALA A 69 -13.95 9.68 6.04
CA ALA A 69 -14.27 8.67 5.03
C ALA A 69 -15.44 9.12 4.15
N ARG A 70 -16.53 9.60 4.73
CA ARG A 70 -17.66 10.17 3.97
C ARG A 70 -17.25 11.35 3.11
N SER A 71 -16.43 12.26 3.66
CA SER A 71 -15.91 13.41 2.91
C SER A 71 -15.04 12.98 1.71
N TRP A 72 -14.26 11.91 1.86
CA TRP A 72 -13.48 11.36 0.75
C TRP A 72 -14.34 10.64 -0.29
N GLN A 73 -15.38 9.94 0.16
CA GLN A 73 -16.38 9.32 -0.73
C GLN A 73 -17.08 10.40 -1.58
N ASP A 74 -17.56 11.49 -0.96
CA ASP A 74 -18.22 12.59 -1.66
C ASP A 74 -17.32 13.22 -2.72
N LYS A 75 -16.05 13.46 -2.37
CA LYS A 75 -15.06 13.98 -3.33
C LYS A 75 -14.81 13.03 -4.49
N LEU A 76 -14.68 11.75 -4.22
CA LEU A 76 -14.47 10.73 -5.23
C LEU A 76 -15.70 10.61 -6.13
N ALA A 77 -16.89 10.55 -5.56
CA ALA A 77 -18.16 10.47 -6.29
C ALA A 77 -18.37 11.66 -7.24
N ALA A 78 -17.95 12.87 -6.83
CA ALA A 78 -18.02 14.05 -7.68
C ALA A 78 -17.12 13.97 -8.94
N LEU A 79 -16.17 13.06 -8.95
CA LEU A 79 -15.25 12.83 -10.08
C LEU A 79 -15.67 11.64 -10.95
N ALA A 80 -16.79 10.98 -10.63
CA ALA A 80 -17.24 9.85 -11.45
C ALA A 80 -17.73 10.32 -12.82
N VAL A 81 -17.35 9.58 -13.85
CA VAL A 81 -17.91 9.70 -15.20
C VAL A 81 -19.05 8.71 -15.31
N HIS A 82 -20.26 9.18 -15.53
CA HIS A 82 -21.43 8.32 -15.64
C HIS A 82 -21.57 7.80 -17.08
N ARG A 83 -21.64 6.47 -17.22
CA ARG A 83 -21.88 5.79 -18.49
C ARG A 83 -22.83 4.60 -18.25
N ASP A 84 -23.90 4.54 -19.02
CA ASP A 84 -24.90 3.45 -18.95
C ASP A 84 -25.50 3.23 -17.54
N GLY A 85 -25.59 4.29 -16.75
CA GLY A 85 -26.10 4.24 -15.37
C GLY A 85 -25.04 3.94 -14.31
N GLU A 86 -23.81 3.61 -14.72
CA GLU A 86 -22.71 3.27 -13.82
C GLU A 86 -21.80 4.48 -13.58
N ALA A 87 -21.30 4.60 -12.34
CA ALA A 87 -20.30 5.57 -11.94
C ALA A 87 -18.90 4.98 -12.14
N LEU A 88 -18.16 5.50 -13.11
CA LEU A 88 -16.85 5.00 -13.50
C LEU A 88 -15.77 6.02 -13.19
N TYR A 89 -14.62 5.56 -12.69
CA TYR A 89 -13.50 6.43 -12.36
C TYR A 89 -12.39 6.33 -13.41
N PRO A 90 -12.00 7.47 -14.04
CA PRO A 90 -10.89 7.49 -14.99
C PRO A 90 -9.56 7.28 -14.26
N GLU A 91 -8.53 6.92 -15.03
CA GLU A 91 -7.18 6.84 -14.50
C GLU A 91 -6.72 8.18 -13.94
N LEU A 92 -6.90 9.24 -14.71
CA LEU A 92 -6.45 10.58 -14.34
C LEU A 92 -7.30 11.67 -15.01
N TYR A 93 -7.10 12.88 -14.50
CA TYR A 93 -7.61 14.12 -15.06
C TYR A 93 -6.44 15.01 -15.50
N GLN A 94 -6.45 15.44 -16.75
CA GLN A 94 -5.39 16.22 -17.39
C GLN A 94 -5.87 17.63 -17.76
N VAL A 95 -4.95 18.57 -17.82
CA VAL A 95 -5.18 19.92 -18.34
C VAL A 95 -5.23 19.85 -19.86
N ALA A 96 -6.26 20.42 -20.48
CA ALA A 96 -6.36 20.50 -21.93
C ALA A 96 -5.25 21.37 -22.53
N ALA A 97 -4.79 21.04 -23.75
CA ALA A 97 -3.65 21.69 -24.38
C ALA A 97 -3.80 23.20 -24.52
N ASP A 98 -5.01 23.67 -24.84
CA ASP A 98 -5.34 25.10 -24.98
C ASP A 98 -5.39 25.87 -23.64
N ARG A 99 -5.31 25.15 -22.50
CA ARG A 99 -5.42 25.71 -21.15
C ARG A 99 -4.11 25.65 -20.37
N VAL A 100 -3.08 25.01 -20.90
CA VAL A 100 -1.78 24.84 -20.24
C VAL A 100 -1.19 26.16 -19.75
N GLU A 101 -1.17 27.17 -20.60
CA GLU A 101 -0.60 28.47 -20.23
C GLU A 101 -1.42 29.24 -19.19
N ALA A 102 -2.73 29.03 -19.14
CA ALA A 102 -3.58 29.60 -18.11
C ALA A 102 -3.39 28.89 -16.76
N GLU A 103 -3.27 27.56 -16.78
CA GLU A 103 -2.99 26.74 -15.59
C GLU A 103 -1.62 27.07 -15.00
N ARG A 104 -0.58 27.22 -15.82
CA ARG A 104 0.76 27.64 -15.36
C ARG A 104 0.78 29.00 -14.69
N ARG A 105 0.00 29.95 -15.21
CA ARG A 105 -0.12 31.27 -14.61
C ARG A 105 -0.86 31.25 -13.28
N GLN A 106 -1.85 30.41 -13.17
CA GLN A 106 -2.67 30.26 -11.96
C GLN A 106 -2.99 28.77 -11.73
N PRO A 107 -2.13 28.04 -11.02
CA PRO A 107 -2.31 26.61 -10.76
C PRO A 107 -3.65 26.29 -10.09
N GLY A 108 -4.33 25.25 -10.59
CA GLY A 108 -5.64 24.82 -10.11
C GLY A 108 -6.83 25.65 -10.63
N SER A 109 -6.60 26.59 -11.56
CA SER A 109 -7.66 27.46 -12.09
C SER A 109 -8.42 26.84 -13.25
N GLN A 110 -7.84 25.86 -13.96
CA GLN A 110 -8.43 25.32 -15.15
C GLN A 110 -9.16 24.00 -14.90
N PRO A 111 -10.34 23.80 -15.52
CA PRO A 111 -11.00 22.50 -15.47
C PRO A 111 -10.15 21.46 -16.19
N ARG A 112 -10.12 20.25 -15.63
CA ARG A 112 -9.38 19.13 -16.19
C ARG A 112 -10.33 18.17 -16.91
N GLN A 113 -9.80 17.38 -17.79
CA GLN A 113 -10.53 16.39 -18.58
C GLN A 113 -10.11 14.99 -18.16
N ALA A 114 -11.09 14.10 -18.01
CA ALA A 114 -10.83 12.68 -17.81
C ALA A 114 -10.16 12.08 -19.03
N ASN A 115 -9.16 11.22 -18.82
CA ASN A 115 -8.56 10.48 -19.92
C ASN A 115 -9.46 9.33 -20.40
N SER A 116 -9.06 8.67 -21.48
CA SER A 116 -9.84 7.59 -22.10
C SER A 116 -9.73 6.25 -21.37
N ASN A 117 -8.79 6.10 -20.42
CA ASN A 117 -8.67 4.89 -19.60
C ASN A 117 -9.74 4.90 -18.51
N LEU A 118 -10.93 4.45 -18.86
CA LEU A 118 -12.15 4.50 -18.07
C LEU A 118 -12.92 3.17 -18.17
N PRO A 119 -13.15 2.44 -17.06
CA PRO A 119 -12.64 2.76 -15.72
C PRO A 119 -11.18 2.34 -15.52
N LEU A 120 -10.46 3.03 -14.67
CA LEU A 120 -9.26 2.45 -14.06
C LEU A 120 -9.72 1.44 -13.01
N ILE A 121 -9.54 0.16 -13.27
CA ILE A 121 -10.01 -0.92 -12.39
C ILE A 121 -9.47 -0.81 -10.98
N TRP A 122 -8.26 -0.34 -10.81
CA TRP A 122 -7.67 -0.11 -9.49
C TRP A 122 -8.46 0.93 -8.67
N THR A 123 -8.75 2.09 -9.24
CA THR A 123 -9.58 3.12 -8.60
C THR A 123 -10.98 2.58 -8.32
N GLN A 124 -11.59 1.93 -9.30
CA GLN A 124 -12.94 1.37 -9.21
C GLN A 124 -13.05 0.37 -8.06
N SER A 125 -12.10 -0.56 -7.96
CA SER A 125 -12.09 -1.58 -6.91
C SER A 125 -11.93 -0.97 -5.52
N LEU A 126 -11.06 0.03 -5.35
CA LEU A 126 -10.89 0.71 -4.08
C LEU A 126 -12.10 1.59 -3.71
N ALA A 127 -12.77 2.19 -4.68
CA ALA A 127 -13.99 2.94 -4.44
C ALA A 127 -15.10 2.03 -3.89
N TRP A 128 -15.34 0.88 -4.54
CA TRP A 128 -16.29 -0.12 -4.05
C TRP A 128 -15.91 -0.68 -2.68
N LEU A 129 -14.62 -0.95 -2.48
CA LEU A 129 -14.12 -1.40 -1.17
C LEU A 129 -14.45 -0.37 -0.08
N GLY A 130 -14.19 0.91 -0.35
CA GLY A 130 -14.51 2.00 0.58
C GLY A 130 -16.01 2.13 0.86
N GLU A 131 -16.85 1.96 -0.16
CA GLU A 131 -18.31 1.94 0.00
C GLU A 131 -18.76 0.76 0.87
N MET A 132 -18.24 -0.45 0.60
CA MET A 132 -18.57 -1.64 1.40
C MET A 132 -18.18 -1.47 2.88
N LEU A 133 -17.04 -0.84 3.16
CA LEU A 133 -16.61 -0.51 4.52
C LEU A 133 -17.54 0.54 5.17
N LEU A 134 -17.92 1.59 4.44
CA LEU A 134 -18.82 2.64 4.94
C LEU A 134 -20.24 2.14 5.23
N GLU A 135 -20.71 1.19 4.43
CA GLU A 135 -22.03 0.55 4.58
C GLU A 135 -22.02 -0.59 5.59
N GLY A 136 -20.84 -0.94 6.11
CA GLY A 136 -20.68 -2.03 7.08
C GLY A 136 -20.94 -3.42 6.48
N LEU A 137 -20.83 -3.57 5.15
CA LEU A 137 -20.93 -4.86 4.46
C LEU A 137 -19.69 -5.72 4.71
N ILE A 138 -18.56 -5.07 4.91
CA ILE A 138 -17.29 -5.65 5.35
C ILE A 138 -16.68 -4.76 6.43
N THR A 139 -15.80 -5.33 7.23
CA THR A 139 -15.08 -4.62 8.27
C THR A 139 -13.58 -4.54 7.94
N PRO A 140 -12.80 -3.66 8.57
CA PRO A 140 -11.35 -3.63 8.39
C PRO A 140 -10.67 -4.97 8.74
N GLU A 141 -11.24 -5.74 9.67
CA GLU A 141 -10.78 -7.08 10.06
C GLU A 141 -10.87 -8.07 8.89
N ASP A 142 -11.92 -7.97 8.07
CA ASP A 142 -12.07 -8.83 6.88
C ASP A 142 -10.95 -8.61 5.86
N LEU A 143 -10.30 -7.44 5.90
CA LEU A 143 -9.16 -7.09 5.03
C LEU A 143 -7.81 -7.56 5.59
N ASP A 144 -7.78 -7.95 6.86
CA ASP A 144 -6.58 -8.45 7.53
C ASP A 144 -6.78 -9.89 8.03
N PRO A 145 -6.93 -10.87 7.11
CA PRO A 145 -7.23 -12.26 7.47
C PRO A 145 -6.12 -12.94 8.28
N CYS A 146 -4.99 -12.26 8.43
CA CYS A 146 -3.87 -12.71 9.26
C CYS A 146 -3.80 -12.01 10.61
N GLU A 147 -4.75 -11.12 10.91
CA GLU A 147 -4.86 -10.35 12.15
C GLU A 147 -3.58 -9.59 12.54
N ARG A 148 -2.75 -9.24 11.54
CA ARG A 148 -1.44 -8.64 11.79
C ARG A 148 -1.50 -7.21 12.28
N ARG A 149 -2.57 -6.48 11.95
CA ARG A 149 -2.73 -5.05 12.25
C ARG A 149 -3.79 -4.79 13.30
N HIS A 150 -4.88 -5.55 13.28
CA HIS A 150 -5.96 -5.38 14.24
C HIS A 150 -5.62 -5.94 15.62
N ALA A 151 -4.86 -7.02 15.72
CA ALA A 151 -4.32 -7.50 16.99
C ALA A 151 -3.44 -6.44 17.67
N MET A 152 -2.78 -5.58 16.90
CA MET A 152 -2.03 -4.42 17.43
C MET A 152 -2.93 -3.27 17.90
N ALA A 153 -4.14 -3.12 17.35
CA ALA A 153 -5.10 -2.10 17.76
C ALA A 153 -5.87 -2.47 19.05
N LEU A 154 -5.96 -3.75 19.37
CA LEU A 154 -6.66 -4.25 20.56
C LEU A 154 -5.86 -4.13 21.88
N GLY A 155 -4.87 -3.24 21.92
CA GLY A 155 -4.30 -2.77 23.19
C GLY A 155 -3.13 -3.59 23.71
N ALA A 156 -2.34 -4.20 22.84
CA ALA A 156 -1.01 -4.61 23.25
C ALA A 156 -0.18 -3.35 23.56
N ASP A 157 0.01 -3.03 24.80
CA ASP A 157 0.80 -1.89 25.29
C ASP A 157 2.30 -2.00 24.98
N GLY A 158 2.66 -2.66 23.89
CA GLY A 158 4.03 -2.76 23.41
C GLY A 158 4.26 -3.87 22.40
N VAL A 159 5.36 -3.76 21.69
CA VAL A 159 5.92 -4.84 20.87
C VAL A 159 6.88 -5.64 21.73
N LEU A 160 6.59 -6.91 21.96
CA LEU A 160 7.53 -7.80 22.62
C LEU A 160 8.57 -8.27 21.61
N VAL A 161 9.84 -7.96 21.86
CA VAL A 161 10.96 -8.43 21.03
C VAL A 161 11.47 -9.74 21.65
N ALA A 162 11.27 -10.85 20.95
CA ALA A 162 11.76 -12.15 21.35
C ALA A 162 12.94 -12.59 20.48
N PHE A 163 14.05 -12.98 21.10
CA PHE A 163 15.19 -13.55 20.41
C PHE A 163 15.12 -15.07 20.45
N ALA A 164 14.91 -15.68 19.29
CA ALA A 164 14.86 -17.12 19.16
C ALA A 164 16.13 -17.62 18.46
N ALA A 165 16.74 -18.67 18.97
CA ALA A 165 17.96 -19.23 18.42
C ALA A 165 17.67 -20.60 17.78
N GLU A 166 17.88 -20.71 16.48
CA GLU A 166 17.69 -21.97 15.72
C GLU A 166 18.74 -23.04 16.09
N THR A 167 19.94 -22.60 16.45
CA THR A 167 21.05 -23.50 16.78
C THR A 167 21.75 -23.10 18.07
N THR A 168 22.47 -24.04 18.68
CA THR A 168 23.27 -23.76 19.88
C THR A 168 24.34 -22.70 19.64
N SER A 169 24.93 -22.63 18.45
CA SER A 169 25.92 -21.61 18.10
C SER A 169 25.32 -20.22 18.01
N VAL A 170 24.12 -20.08 17.43
CA VAL A 170 23.37 -18.81 17.40
C VAL A 170 22.99 -18.41 18.82
N ARG A 171 22.51 -19.35 19.64
CA ARG A 171 22.19 -19.10 21.04
C ARG A 171 23.38 -18.54 21.81
N GLN A 172 24.56 -19.13 21.65
CA GLN A 172 25.76 -18.65 22.32
C GLN A 172 26.15 -17.25 21.85
N ALA A 173 26.09 -16.98 20.55
CA ALA A 173 26.39 -15.66 20.01
C ALA A 173 25.44 -14.54 20.57
N LEU A 174 24.16 -14.86 20.76
CA LEU A 174 23.20 -13.95 21.37
C LEU A 174 23.52 -13.69 22.83
N ILE A 175 23.89 -14.73 23.61
CA ILE A 175 24.31 -14.60 25.01
C ILE A 175 25.57 -13.73 25.09
N ASP A 176 26.57 -14.00 24.27
CA ASP A 176 27.84 -13.28 24.24
C ASP A 176 27.63 -11.78 23.88
N ALA A 177 26.59 -11.49 23.09
CA ALA A 177 26.19 -10.13 22.76
C ALA A 177 25.34 -9.45 23.84
N GLY A 178 25.01 -10.15 24.95
CA GLY A 178 24.18 -9.62 26.03
C GLY A 178 22.71 -9.44 25.67
N LEU A 179 22.23 -10.12 24.64
CA LEU A 179 20.83 -10.07 24.24
C LEU A 179 20.00 -11.06 25.06
N PRO A 180 18.79 -10.64 25.56
CA PRO A 180 17.95 -11.53 26.33
C PRO A 180 17.47 -12.68 25.43
N LEU A 181 17.76 -13.91 25.84
CA LEU A 181 17.11 -15.08 25.26
C LEU A 181 15.84 -15.32 26.03
N ASP A 182 14.72 -15.10 25.40
CA ASP A 182 13.48 -15.60 25.94
C ASP A 182 13.54 -17.13 25.89
N SER A 183 13.40 -17.74 27.04
CA SER A 183 13.25 -19.19 27.14
C SER A 183 11.84 -19.58 26.70
N GLY A 184 11.39 -19.04 25.56
CA GLY A 184 10.04 -19.08 25.05
C GLY A 184 9.38 -20.45 25.14
N ASP A 185 8.80 -20.69 26.31
CA ASP A 185 7.75 -21.70 26.42
C ASP A 185 6.60 -21.23 25.53
N GLY A 186 6.56 -21.75 24.31
CA GLY A 186 5.50 -21.45 23.32
C GLY A 186 5.96 -20.93 21.97
N ILE A 187 7.19 -20.41 21.82
CA ILE A 187 7.70 -20.00 20.50
C ILE A 187 8.31 -21.21 19.80
N THR A 188 7.60 -21.77 18.84
CA THR A 188 8.15 -22.81 17.98
C THR A 188 8.84 -22.16 16.78
N ILE A 189 10.17 -22.22 16.76
CA ILE A 189 10.93 -21.82 15.56
C ILE A 189 10.67 -22.85 14.48
N GLN A 190 10.02 -22.45 13.41
CA GLN A 190 9.85 -23.31 12.25
C GLN A 190 11.07 -23.16 11.33
N PRO A 191 11.69 -24.26 10.90
CA PRO A 191 12.74 -24.20 9.90
C PRO A 191 12.26 -23.47 8.64
N SER A 192 13.15 -22.75 7.97
CA SER A 192 12.86 -22.03 6.74
C SER A 192 12.17 -22.88 5.66
N ASP A 193 12.52 -24.17 5.60
CA ASP A 193 11.89 -25.13 4.69
C ASP A 193 10.40 -25.38 5.01
N ALA A 194 10.04 -25.42 6.29
CA ALA A 194 8.65 -25.57 6.72
C ALA A 194 7.83 -24.32 6.40
N LEU A 195 8.44 -23.13 6.55
CA LEU A 195 7.84 -21.86 6.18
C LEU A 195 7.62 -21.79 4.67
N ALA A 196 8.60 -22.17 3.86
CA ALA A 196 8.49 -22.23 2.40
C ALA A 196 7.39 -23.19 1.94
N ALA A 197 7.29 -24.38 2.57
CA ALA A 197 6.22 -25.33 2.29
C ALA A 197 4.83 -24.76 2.62
N ARG A 198 4.69 -24.02 3.73
CA ARG A 198 3.44 -23.37 4.13
C ARG A 198 3.07 -22.26 3.15
N TRP A 199 4.02 -21.46 2.67
CA TRP A 199 3.80 -20.42 1.67
C TRP A 199 3.40 -21.01 0.31
N SER A 200 3.97 -22.14 -0.09
CA SER A 200 3.61 -22.82 -1.34
C SER A 200 2.17 -23.34 -1.34
N SER A 201 1.59 -23.60 -0.17
CA SER A 201 0.20 -24.03 -0.04
C SER A 201 -0.80 -22.89 -0.17
N ILE A 202 -0.38 -21.63 -0.09
CA ILE A 202 -1.26 -20.47 -0.24
C ILE A 202 -1.81 -20.42 -1.66
N GLY A 203 -3.15 -20.42 -1.77
CA GLY A 203 -3.85 -20.46 -3.05
C GLY A 203 -3.91 -21.85 -3.69
N ALA A 204 -3.40 -22.88 -3.03
CA ALA A 204 -3.61 -24.26 -3.48
C ALA A 204 -5.10 -24.67 -3.26
N ASN A 205 -5.73 -25.17 -4.32
CA ASN A 205 -7.07 -25.70 -4.25
C ASN A 205 -7.19 -26.93 -5.17
N PRO A 206 -7.08 -28.13 -4.62
CA PRO A 206 -7.12 -29.37 -5.40
C PRO A 206 -8.43 -29.54 -6.17
N ARG A 207 -9.56 -29.02 -5.67
CA ARG A 207 -10.86 -29.10 -6.34
C ARG A 207 -10.93 -28.24 -7.61
N LEU A 208 -10.14 -27.15 -7.65
CA LEU A 208 -10.06 -26.24 -8.78
C LEU A 208 -8.79 -26.48 -9.61
N GLY A 209 -8.00 -27.49 -9.28
CA GLY A 209 -6.73 -27.77 -9.96
C GLY A 209 -5.64 -26.70 -9.77
N LEU A 210 -5.77 -25.89 -8.71
CA LEU A 210 -4.79 -24.84 -8.40
C LEU A 210 -3.67 -25.42 -7.55
N SER A 211 -2.42 -25.32 -8.03
CA SER A 211 -1.23 -25.86 -7.38
C SER A 211 -0.62 -24.95 -6.30
N GLY A 212 -1.22 -23.78 -6.04
CA GLY A 212 -0.64 -22.77 -5.16
C GLY A 212 0.35 -21.84 -5.86
N LYS A 213 0.94 -20.92 -5.11
CA LYS A 213 2.00 -20.07 -5.64
C LYS A 213 3.20 -20.92 -6.02
N PRO A 214 3.81 -20.72 -7.21
CA PRO A 214 5.09 -21.33 -7.50
C PRO A 214 6.08 -20.89 -6.44
N VAL A 215 6.80 -21.85 -5.87
CA VAL A 215 7.88 -21.60 -4.90
C VAL A 215 9.01 -20.90 -5.64
N GLN A 216 8.94 -19.60 -5.79
CA GLN A 216 10.17 -18.84 -5.78
C GLN A 216 10.68 -18.95 -4.34
N ARG A 217 11.92 -19.29 -4.15
CA ARG A 217 12.59 -19.17 -2.87
C ARG A 217 12.31 -17.75 -2.35
N ILE A 218 11.35 -17.63 -1.46
CA ILE A 218 11.23 -16.48 -0.60
C ILE A 218 12.30 -16.75 0.44
N GLU A 219 13.47 -16.26 0.16
CA GLU A 219 14.54 -16.27 1.14
C GLU A 219 14.05 -15.35 2.26
N THR A 220 14.33 -15.68 3.47
CA THR A 220 14.01 -14.88 4.67
C THR A 220 14.52 -13.44 4.50
N GLU A 221 15.46 -13.23 3.61
CA GLU A 221 16.04 -11.99 3.15
C GLU A 221 15.02 -11.02 2.51
N ASP A 222 13.97 -11.54 1.85
CA ASP A 222 12.98 -10.71 1.15
C ASP A 222 11.95 -10.07 2.10
N THR A 223 11.80 -10.60 3.32
CA THR A 223 10.76 -10.18 4.26
C THR A 223 11.28 -9.73 5.62
N ALA A 224 12.57 -9.91 5.90
CA ALA A 224 13.19 -9.62 7.17
C ALA A 224 14.32 -8.58 7.04
N ARG A 225 14.44 -7.73 8.06
CA ARG A 225 15.68 -6.93 8.21
C ARG A 225 16.77 -7.81 8.76
N LEU A 226 17.86 -7.93 8.01
CA LEU A 226 19.03 -8.72 8.38
C LEU A 226 20.07 -7.86 9.08
N TYR A 227 20.61 -8.37 10.18
CA TYR A 227 21.71 -7.78 10.92
C TYR A 227 22.81 -8.80 11.12
N ARG A 228 24.05 -8.40 11.03
CA ARG A 228 25.18 -9.27 11.33
C ARG A 228 25.59 -9.12 12.80
N LEU A 229 25.71 -10.26 13.48
CA LEU A 229 26.25 -10.39 14.80
C LEU A 229 27.46 -11.33 14.74
N GLY A 230 28.67 -10.79 14.59
CA GLY A 230 29.86 -11.60 14.29
C GLY A 230 29.72 -12.31 12.93
N GLU A 231 29.81 -13.64 12.95
CA GLU A 231 29.61 -14.48 11.76
C GLU A 231 28.15 -14.93 11.58
N GLN A 232 27.28 -14.63 12.53
CA GLN A 232 25.88 -15.00 12.50
C GLN A 232 25.02 -13.92 11.86
N THR A 233 23.90 -14.32 11.27
CA THR A 233 22.90 -13.41 10.73
C THR A 233 21.64 -13.47 11.61
N LEU A 234 21.19 -12.31 12.07
CA LEU A 234 19.92 -12.13 12.76
C LEU A 234 18.87 -11.63 11.77
N ALA A 235 17.75 -12.31 11.70
CA ALA A 235 16.60 -11.91 10.90
C ALA A 235 15.48 -11.47 11.83
N PHE A 236 15.03 -10.21 11.72
CA PHE A 236 13.87 -9.74 12.45
C PHE A 236 12.62 -9.88 11.58
N THR A 237 11.71 -10.74 12.01
CA THR A 237 10.42 -10.95 11.37
C THR A 237 9.31 -10.67 12.36
N THR A 238 8.21 -10.11 11.89
CA THR A 238 7.02 -9.95 12.72
C THR A 238 6.24 -11.26 12.79
N ALA A 239 5.78 -11.61 13.97
CA ALA A 239 4.89 -12.74 14.18
C ALA A 239 3.77 -12.35 15.16
N VAL A 240 2.58 -12.91 14.95
CA VAL A 240 1.48 -12.86 15.91
C VAL A 240 1.24 -14.30 16.35
N LEU A 241 1.32 -14.55 17.63
CA LEU A 241 1.05 -15.87 18.20
C LEU A 241 -0.42 -16.02 18.59
N GLU A 242 -0.83 -17.23 18.95
CA GLU A 242 -2.20 -17.56 19.35
C GLU A 242 -2.71 -16.79 20.58
N ASP A 243 -1.81 -16.20 21.37
CA ASP A 243 -2.14 -15.32 22.49
C ASP A 243 -2.50 -13.88 22.08
N GLY A 244 -2.44 -13.56 20.78
CA GLY A 244 -2.68 -12.23 20.25
C GLY A 244 -1.56 -11.23 20.49
N ILE A 245 -0.40 -11.65 21.03
CA ILE A 245 0.75 -10.79 21.26
C ILE A 245 1.58 -10.70 19.97
N SER A 246 1.92 -9.48 19.58
CA SER A 246 2.82 -9.24 18.43
C SER A 246 4.27 -9.35 18.88
N TYR A 247 5.03 -10.17 18.17
CA TYR A 247 6.46 -10.38 18.38
C TYR A 247 7.27 -9.82 17.20
N LEU A 248 8.47 -9.36 17.49
CA LEU A 248 9.47 -8.95 16.52
C LEU A 248 10.77 -9.69 16.76
#